data_b369e14f1345c01cd0d4f3b316de7b36
#
_entry.id   b369e14f1345c01cd0d4f3b316de7b36
#
_cell.length_a   1.000
_cell.length_b   1.000
_cell.length_c   1.000
_cell.angle_alpha   90.00
_cell.angle_beta   90.00
_cell.angle_gamma   90.00
#
_symmetry.space_group_name_H-M   'P 1'
#
loop_
_entity.id
_entity.type
_entity.pdbx_description
1 polymer ?
#
loop_
_entity_poly.entity_id
_entity_poly.type
_entity_poly.pdbx_seq_one_letter_code
_entity_poly.pdbx_strand_id
1 'polypeptide(L)'
;MPDACSTQGPHIGTDEAGKGDYFGPLVVAAAYADETALARLPQAGVKDSKRISSTKRLWDLDKAVKQICPTFEVVVISPARYNELIAKIGNLNHLLAWAHARAIENVLEKQPRCGLAVADQFGDEEYLQRSLMERGRRITLVQRVRAEDDPVVAAASTLARAAFIRALERLSAEFGLELPKGATHVLPAAREVYSKGGEALLKRVAKVHFKTTKQVIA
;
A
#
# COMPACT_ATOMS: atom_id res chain seq x y z
N MET A 1 -29.92 2.14 14.74
CA MET A 1 -28.71 2.41 13.93
C MET A 1 -27.60 2.65 14.91
N PRO A 2 -26.56 1.79 15.05
CA PRO A 2 -25.42 2.16 15.86
C PRO A 2 -24.70 3.27 15.10
N ASP A 3 -24.45 4.37 15.83
CA ASP A 3 -23.70 5.53 15.37
C ASP A 3 -22.41 5.07 14.70
N ALA A 4 -22.09 5.70 13.55
CA ALA A 4 -20.79 5.57 12.92
C ALA A 4 -19.73 5.78 14.01
N CYS A 5 -19.03 4.71 14.37
CA CYS A 5 -17.96 4.72 15.36
C CYS A 5 -17.00 5.84 14.96
N SER A 6 -17.10 6.99 15.62
CA SER A 6 -16.25 8.12 15.36
C SER A 6 -14.82 7.65 15.66
N THR A 7 -13.95 7.63 14.66
CA THR A 7 -12.53 7.35 14.81
C THR A 7 -11.84 8.51 15.54
N GLN A 8 -12.43 8.95 16.66
CA GLN A 8 -11.89 9.98 17.53
C GLN A 8 -10.92 9.33 18.50
N GLY A 9 -9.70 9.80 18.48
CA GLY A 9 -8.63 9.35 19.37
C GLY A 9 -7.49 8.63 18.65
N PRO A 10 -6.42 8.30 19.38
CA PRO A 10 -5.22 7.66 18.84
C PRO A 10 -5.53 6.32 18.17
N HIS A 11 -5.07 6.15 16.92
CA HIS A 11 -5.31 4.92 16.17
C HIS A 11 -4.26 4.67 15.08
N ILE A 12 -4.32 3.47 14.50
CA ILE A 12 -3.54 3.07 13.32
C ILE A 12 -4.41 3.26 12.08
N GLY A 13 -3.87 3.92 11.05
CA GLY A 13 -4.43 3.90 9.69
C GLY A 13 -3.61 3.02 8.78
N THR A 14 -4.23 2.30 7.83
CA THR A 14 -3.52 1.48 6.85
C THR A 14 -4.14 1.59 5.46
N ASP A 15 -3.28 1.62 4.43
CA ASP A 15 -3.67 1.70 3.02
C ASP A 15 -2.60 1.06 2.12
N GLU A 16 -2.94 0.79 0.84
CA GLU A 16 -2.06 0.17 -0.12
C GLU A 16 -1.77 1.04 -1.35
N ALA A 17 -0.67 0.72 -2.06
CA ALA A 17 -0.33 1.24 -3.38
C ALA A 17 0.21 0.13 -4.28
N GLY A 18 0.07 0.32 -5.59
CA GLY A 18 0.58 -0.64 -6.59
C GLY A 18 -0.35 -1.81 -6.90
N LYS A 19 -1.52 -1.91 -6.28
CA LYS A 19 -2.52 -2.98 -6.55
C LYS A 19 -2.99 -2.98 -8.00
N GLY A 20 -3.24 -1.80 -8.56
CA GLY A 20 -3.69 -1.60 -9.95
C GLY A 20 -2.58 -1.37 -10.96
N ASP A 21 -1.32 -1.39 -10.55
CA ASP A 21 -0.17 -1.14 -11.42
C ASP A 21 0.42 -2.45 -11.93
N TYR A 22 0.67 -2.53 -13.23
CA TYR A 22 1.29 -3.69 -13.86
C TYR A 22 2.74 -3.86 -13.39
N PHE A 23 3.53 -2.80 -13.48
CA PHE A 23 4.92 -2.76 -13.02
C PHE A 23 5.03 -2.38 -11.55
N GLY A 24 6.16 -2.77 -10.95
CA GLY A 24 6.47 -2.42 -9.57
C GLY A 24 5.81 -3.32 -8.51
N PRO A 25 6.12 -3.04 -7.22
CA PRO A 25 5.68 -3.85 -6.10
C PRO A 25 4.19 -3.67 -5.76
N LEU A 26 3.69 -4.54 -4.88
CA LEU A 26 2.55 -4.22 -4.02
C LEU A 26 3.12 -3.67 -2.71
N VAL A 27 2.60 -2.53 -2.27
CA VAL A 27 3.04 -1.86 -1.04
C VAL A 27 1.85 -1.63 -0.13
N VAL A 28 1.98 -1.98 1.13
CA VAL A 28 1.03 -1.64 2.18
C VAL A 28 1.76 -0.86 3.26
N ALA A 29 1.18 0.23 3.73
CA ALA A 29 1.69 0.99 4.84
C ALA A 29 0.69 1.07 5.99
N ALA A 30 1.20 1.17 7.22
CA ALA A 30 0.42 1.49 8.40
C ALA A 30 1.13 2.61 9.16
N ALA A 31 0.38 3.58 9.67
CA ALA A 31 0.88 4.67 10.49
C ALA A 31 0.05 4.78 11.76
N TYR A 32 0.70 5.10 12.87
CA TYR A 32 0.03 5.42 14.13
C TYR A 32 0.03 6.94 14.34
N ALA A 33 -1.13 7.47 14.73
CA ALA A 33 -1.27 8.85 15.15
C ALA A 33 -1.82 8.93 16.58
N ASP A 34 -1.12 9.67 17.42
CA ASP A 34 -1.65 10.15 18.69
C ASP A 34 -2.50 11.42 18.50
N GLU A 35 -3.05 11.99 19.56
CA GLU A 35 -3.89 13.19 19.50
C GLU A 35 -3.16 14.39 18.86
N THR A 36 -1.87 14.54 19.12
CA THR A 36 -1.04 15.61 18.55
C THR A 36 -0.87 15.42 17.04
N ALA A 37 -0.59 14.20 16.61
CA ALA A 37 -0.45 13.85 15.19
C ALA A 37 -1.78 14.02 14.45
N LEU A 38 -2.91 13.59 15.03
CA LEU A 38 -4.25 13.78 14.48
C LEU A 38 -4.58 15.24 14.19
N ALA A 39 -4.21 16.16 15.09
CA ALA A 39 -4.41 17.60 14.89
C ALA A 39 -3.51 18.19 13.78
N ARG A 40 -2.32 17.62 13.54
CA ARG A 40 -1.31 18.12 12.59
C ARG A 40 -1.46 17.57 11.18
N LEU A 41 -1.92 16.34 11.01
CA LEU A 41 -2.05 15.68 9.69
C LEU A 41 -2.89 16.48 8.68
N PRO A 42 -4.09 17.00 9.02
CA PRO A 42 -4.88 17.82 8.10
C PRO A 42 -4.16 19.09 7.64
N GLN A 43 -3.40 19.73 8.57
CA GLN A 43 -2.63 20.96 8.29
C GLN A 43 -1.48 20.69 7.30
N ALA A 44 -0.91 19.50 7.31
CA ALA A 44 0.12 19.09 6.36
C ALA A 44 -0.43 18.81 4.93
N GLY A 45 -1.75 18.82 4.75
CA GLY A 45 -2.39 18.61 3.46
C GLY A 45 -2.47 17.14 3.04
N VAL A 46 -2.42 16.22 4.00
CA VAL A 46 -2.42 14.76 3.76
C VAL A 46 -3.75 14.26 3.18
N LYS A 47 -4.86 14.94 3.49
CA LYS A 47 -6.23 14.60 3.05
C LYS A 47 -6.41 14.48 1.51
N ASP A 48 -5.49 15.03 0.73
CA ASP A 48 -5.58 15.15 -0.74
C ASP A 48 -4.56 14.26 -1.48
N SER A 49 -4.06 13.18 -0.84
CA SER A 49 -2.96 12.36 -1.39
C SER A 49 -3.26 11.77 -2.78
N LYS A 50 -4.51 11.41 -3.07
CA LYS A 50 -4.92 10.85 -4.39
C LYS A 50 -4.86 11.89 -5.53
N ARG A 51 -4.93 13.20 -5.23
CA ARG A 51 -4.83 14.30 -6.19
C ARG A 51 -3.42 14.82 -6.40
N ILE A 52 -2.41 14.25 -5.71
CA ILE A 52 -1.03 14.67 -5.87
C ILE A 52 -0.52 14.24 -7.25
N SER A 53 -0.47 15.17 -8.19
CA SER A 53 0.09 14.96 -9.53
C SER A 53 1.61 15.11 -9.57
N SER A 54 2.20 15.89 -8.65
CA SER A 54 3.62 16.19 -8.60
C SER A 54 4.38 15.22 -7.67
N THR A 55 5.40 14.56 -8.22
CA THR A 55 6.32 13.71 -7.45
C THR A 55 7.03 14.49 -6.34
N LYS A 56 7.41 15.76 -6.59
CA LYS A 56 8.03 16.63 -5.57
C LYS A 56 7.10 16.78 -4.36
N ARG A 57 5.83 17.10 -4.59
CA ARG A 57 4.85 17.24 -3.50
C ARG A 57 4.66 15.94 -2.73
N LEU A 58 4.71 14.79 -3.43
CA LEU A 58 4.63 13.48 -2.75
C LEU A 58 5.81 13.27 -1.81
N TRP A 59 7.03 13.66 -2.21
CA TRP A 59 8.21 13.58 -1.35
C TRP A 59 8.14 14.50 -0.14
N ASP A 60 7.65 15.71 -0.32
CA ASP A 60 7.46 16.68 0.77
C ASP A 60 6.42 16.15 1.79
N LEU A 61 5.31 15.58 1.30
CA LEU A 61 4.28 14.98 2.16
C LEU A 61 4.78 13.70 2.86
N ASP A 62 5.49 12.82 2.18
CA ASP A 62 6.08 11.63 2.79
C ASP A 62 7.02 12.01 3.96
N LYS A 63 7.83 13.05 3.76
CA LYS A 63 8.70 13.58 4.81
C LYS A 63 7.89 14.16 5.98
N ALA A 64 6.86 14.96 5.68
CA ALA A 64 6.00 15.54 6.71
C ALA A 64 5.26 14.47 7.51
N VAL A 65 4.68 13.47 6.85
CA VAL A 65 4.00 12.34 7.50
C VAL A 65 4.94 11.61 8.45
N LYS A 66 6.17 11.31 8.03
CA LYS A 66 7.17 10.63 8.87
C LYS A 66 7.60 11.44 10.09
N GLN A 67 7.55 12.76 10.00
CA GLN A 67 7.81 13.66 11.15
C GLN A 67 6.62 13.78 12.09
N ILE A 68 5.39 13.73 11.55
CA ILE A 68 4.16 13.83 12.34
C ILE A 68 3.81 12.50 12.99
N CYS A 69 3.94 11.40 12.24
CA CYS A 69 3.69 10.02 12.67
C CYS A 69 5.00 9.23 12.64
N PRO A 70 5.87 9.35 13.65
CA PRO A 70 7.17 8.68 13.65
C PRO A 70 7.07 7.16 13.77
N THR A 71 5.92 6.67 14.26
CA THR A 71 5.65 5.22 14.29
C THR A 71 4.82 4.83 13.06
N PHE A 72 5.49 4.23 12.09
CA PHE A 72 4.89 3.69 10.88
C PHE A 72 5.65 2.45 10.42
N GLU A 73 5.01 1.66 9.56
CA GLU A 73 5.58 0.50 8.88
C GLU A 73 5.19 0.47 7.41
N VAL A 74 6.10 -0.03 6.58
CA VAL A 74 5.86 -0.19 5.15
C VAL A 74 6.27 -1.60 4.73
N VAL A 75 5.30 -2.38 4.31
CA VAL A 75 5.48 -3.73 3.78
C VAL A 75 5.57 -3.63 2.26
N VAL A 76 6.74 -3.94 1.69
CA VAL A 76 6.98 -3.93 0.25
C VAL A 76 7.10 -5.36 -0.26
N ILE A 77 6.19 -5.75 -1.15
CA ILE A 77 6.20 -7.06 -1.81
C ILE A 77 6.69 -6.85 -3.24
N SER A 78 7.96 -7.20 -3.51
CA SER A 78 8.55 -7.06 -4.84
C SER A 78 7.75 -7.83 -5.91
N PRO A 79 7.84 -7.46 -7.21
CA PRO A 79 7.11 -8.16 -8.26
C PRO A 79 7.41 -9.65 -8.29
N ALA A 80 8.65 -10.06 -8.16
CA ALA A 80 9.03 -11.47 -8.10
C ALA A 80 8.32 -12.19 -6.95
N ARG A 81 8.39 -11.62 -5.73
CA ARG A 81 7.74 -12.20 -4.56
C ARG A 81 6.22 -12.18 -4.65
N TYR A 82 5.66 -11.12 -5.23
CA TYR A 82 4.24 -11.02 -5.51
C TYR A 82 3.76 -12.17 -6.41
N ASN A 83 4.48 -12.43 -7.50
CA ASN A 83 4.13 -13.49 -8.45
C ASN A 83 4.17 -14.89 -7.80
N GLU A 84 5.18 -15.16 -6.96
CA GLU A 84 5.26 -16.41 -6.18
C GLU A 84 4.07 -16.55 -5.20
N LEU A 85 3.75 -15.47 -4.48
CA LEU A 85 2.66 -15.49 -3.51
C LEU A 85 1.30 -15.65 -4.16
N ILE A 86 1.04 -14.92 -5.26
CA ILE A 86 -0.23 -15.04 -6.00
C ILE A 86 -0.39 -16.44 -6.60
N ALA A 87 0.68 -17.04 -7.12
CA ALA A 87 0.64 -18.42 -7.62
C ALA A 87 0.26 -19.44 -6.54
N LYS A 88 0.67 -19.20 -5.29
CA LYS A 88 0.35 -20.08 -4.14
C LYS A 88 -1.01 -19.80 -3.53
N ILE A 89 -1.37 -18.53 -3.38
CA ILE A 89 -2.58 -18.09 -2.66
C ILE A 89 -3.81 -18.09 -3.57
N GLY A 90 -3.63 -17.80 -4.87
CA GLY A 90 -4.71 -17.74 -5.86
C GLY A 90 -5.67 -16.55 -5.73
N ASN A 91 -5.54 -15.73 -4.69
CA ASN A 91 -6.47 -14.63 -4.39
C ASN A 91 -5.71 -13.40 -3.88
N LEU A 92 -5.86 -12.28 -4.62
CA LEU A 92 -5.22 -11.01 -4.28
C LEU A 92 -5.72 -10.43 -2.94
N ASN A 93 -7.01 -10.61 -2.61
CA ASN A 93 -7.56 -10.09 -1.36
C ASN A 93 -6.95 -10.78 -0.13
N HIS A 94 -6.63 -12.06 -0.22
CA HIS A 94 -5.90 -12.76 0.84
C HIS A 94 -4.47 -12.23 1.00
N LEU A 95 -3.78 -11.92 -0.11
CA LEU A 95 -2.44 -11.33 -0.05
C LEU A 95 -2.46 -9.92 0.55
N LEU A 96 -3.45 -9.10 0.15
CA LEU A 96 -3.67 -7.77 0.72
C LEU A 96 -3.97 -7.88 2.22
N ALA A 97 -4.90 -8.73 2.61
CA ALA A 97 -5.28 -8.92 4.01
C ALA A 97 -4.08 -9.30 4.89
N TRP A 98 -3.24 -10.23 4.39
CA TRP A 98 -1.99 -10.58 5.08
C TRP A 98 -1.04 -9.37 5.19
N ALA A 99 -0.88 -8.58 4.13
CA ALA A 99 0.04 -7.46 4.12
C ALA A 99 -0.41 -6.33 5.06
N HIS A 100 -1.73 -6.02 5.07
CA HIS A 100 -2.32 -5.07 6.03
C HIS A 100 -2.18 -5.57 7.48
N ALA A 101 -2.52 -6.83 7.74
CA ALA A 101 -2.37 -7.43 9.06
C ALA A 101 -0.92 -7.39 9.55
N ARG A 102 0.06 -7.65 8.66
CA ARG A 102 1.49 -7.56 8.98
C ARG A 102 1.91 -6.12 9.29
N ALA A 103 1.47 -5.13 8.49
CA ALA A 103 1.81 -3.74 8.74
C ALA A 103 1.22 -3.25 10.09
N ILE A 104 -0.03 -3.60 10.39
CA ILE A 104 -0.69 -3.30 11.67
C ILE A 104 0.09 -3.96 12.84
N GLU A 105 0.42 -5.25 12.73
CA GLU A 105 1.15 -5.99 13.77
C GLU A 105 2.50 -5.34 14.07
N ASN A 106 3.27 -4.97 13.04
CA ASN A 106 4.56 -4.32 13.19
C ASN A 106 4.45 -2.94 13.87
N VAL A 107 3.38 -2.18 13.60
CA VAL A 107 3.11 -0.90 14.31
C VAL A 107 2.74 -1.17 15.77
N LEU A 108 1.91 -2.18 16.04
CA LEU A 108 1.51 -2.56 17.40
C LEU A 108 2.68 -3.07 18.26
N GLU A 109 3.73 -3.61 17.66
CA GLU A 109 4.97 -3.93 18.37
C GLU A 109 5.61 -2.69 19.01
N LYS A 110 5.51 -1.55 18.32
CA LYS A 110 6.05 -0.27 18.77
C LYS A 110 5.03 0.54 19.58
N GLN A 111 3.73 0.28 19.38
CA GLN A 111 2.61 0.97 20.03
C GLN A 111 1.62 -0.03 20.67
N PRO A 112 2.05 -0.78 21.69
CA PRO A 112 1.25 -1.87 22.26
C PRO A 112 -0.02 -1.42 22.98
N ARG A 113 -0.15 -0.10 23.26
CA ARG A 113 -1.35 0.49 23.90
C ARG A 113 -2.41 0.93 22.88
N CYS A 114 -2.12 0.90 21.59
CA CYS A 114 -3.10 1.26 20.57
C CYS A 114 -4.21 0.21 20.53
N GLY A 115 -5.46 0.65 20.67
CA GLY A 115 -6.63 -0.24 20.69
C GLY A 115 -7.49 -0.20 19.43
N LEU A 116 -7.11 0.59 18.41
CA LEU A 116 -7.92 0.81 17.21
C LEU A 116 -7.05 0.84 15.94
N ALA A 117 -7.50 0.15 14.90
CA ALA A 117 -6.99 0.29 13.54
C ALA A 117 -8.12 0.57 12.55
N VAL A 118 -7.86 1.44 11.57
CA VAL A 118 -8.75 1.80 10.46
C VAL A 118 -8.10 1.42 9.15
N ALA A 119 -8.84 0.72 8.29
CA ALA A 119 -8.39 0.30 6.97
C ALA A 119 -9.39 0.73 5.89
N ASP A 120 -8.89 1.10 4.70
CA ASP A 120 -9.74 1.20 3.52
C ASP A 120 -10.20 -0.21 3.12
N GLN A 121 -11.51 -0.35 2.82
CA GLN A 121 -12.10 -1.65 2.49
C GLN A 121 -11.70 -2.04 1.06
N PHE A 122 -10.96 -3.12 0.91
CA PHE A 122 -10.49 -3.64 -0.37
C PHE A 122 -11.20 -4.92 -0.83
N GLY A 123 -12.10 -5.45 -0.02
CA GLY A 123 -12.85 -6.69 -0.28
C GLY A 123 -13.83 -6.99 0.84
N ASP A 124 -14.14 -8.27 1.04
CA ASP A 124 -14.91 -8.72 2.20
C ASP A 124 -14.13 -8.44 3.50
N GLU A 125 -14.80 -7.87 4.49
CA GLU A 125 -14.21 -7.50 5.79
C GLU A 125 -13.57 -8.70 6.50
N GLU A 126 -14.11 -9.89 6.30
CA GLU A 126 -13.58 -11.11 6.90
C GLU A 126 -12.15 -11.43 6.46
N TYR A 127 -11.72 -11.04 5.27
CA TYR A 127 -10.35 -11.30 4.80
C TYR A 127 -9.32 -10.69 5.75
N LEU A 128 -9.47 -9.41 6.08
CA LEU A 128 -8.53 -8.73 6.96
C LEU A 128 -8.72 -9.18 8.41
N GLN A 129 -9.96 -9.31 8.88
CA GLN A 129 -10.25 -9.77 10.25
C GLN A 129 -9.61 -11.14 10.55
N ARG A 130 -9.72 -12.09 9.63
CA ARG A 130 -9.14 -13.43 9.79
C ARG A 130 -7.61 -13.44 9.67
N SER A 131 -7.03 -12.45 8.99
CA SER A 131 -5.58 -12.33 8.79
C SER A 131 -4.86 -11.65 9.95
N LEU A 132 -5.58 -11.03 10.89
CA LEU A 132 -4.99 -10.36 12.05
C LEU A 132 -4.10 -11.31 12.84
N MET A 133 -2.93 -10.82 13.24
CA MET A 133 -1.93 -11.55 13.99
C MET A 133 -2.15 -11.39 15.51
N GLU A 134 -1.20 -11.79 16.32
CA GLU A 134 -1.39 -11.90 17.76
C GLU A 134 -1.85 -10.60 18.42
N ARG A 135 -1.19 -9.47 18.13
CA ARG A 135 -1.55 -8.17 18.69
C ARG A 135 -2.78 -7.56 17.99
N GLY A 136 -2.86 -7.71 16.67
CA GLY A 136 -3.97 -7.24 15.87
C GLY A 136 -5.32 -7.85 16.27
N ARG A 137 -5.35 -9.07 16.78
CA ARG A 137 -6.59 -9.71 17.30
C ARG A 137 -7.10 -9.12 18.61
N ARG A 138 -6.30 -8.30 19.28
CA ARG A 138 -6.64 -7.69 20.58
C ARG A 138 -7.19 -6.27 20.45
N ILE A 139 -7.18 -5.71 19.24
CA ILE A 139 -7.66 -4.36 18.97
C ILE A 139 -8.96 -4.39 18.19
N THR A 140 -9.66 -3.26 18.18
CA THR A 140 -10.80 -3.04 17.29
C THR A 140 -10.29 -2.73 15.89
N LEU A 141 -10.75 -3.48 14.88
CA LEU A 141 -10.51 -3.17 13.47
C LEU A 141 -11.79 -2.59 12.86
N VAL A 142 -11.66 -1.40 12.29
CA VAL A 142 -12.72 -0.74 11.52
C VAL A 142 -12.33 -0.75 10.05
N GLN A 143 -13.17 -1.32 9.20
CA GLN A 143 -13.02 -1.26 7.75
C GLN A 143 -14.16 -0.44 7.16
N ARG A 144 -13.85 0.50 6.30
CA ARG A 144 -14.88 1.33 5.65
C ARG A 144 -14.46 1.72 4.25
N VAL A 145 -15.46 1.85 3.38
CA VAL A 145 -15.27 2.37 2.03
C VAL A 145 -14.87 3.84 2.10
N ARG A 146 -13.86 4.24 1.32
CA ARG A 146 -13.28 5.59 1.30
C ARG A 146 -12.72 6.02 2.65
N ALA A 147 -12.04 5.11 3.33
CA ALA A 147 -11.40 5.41 4.59
C ALA A 147 -10.30 6.49 4.48
N GLU A 148 -9.91 6.90 3.28
CA GLU A 148 -9.00 8.02 3.05
C GLU A 148 -9.49 9.37 3.58
N ASP A 149 -10.77 9.49 3.97
CA ASP A 149 -11.27 10.65 4.71
C ASP A 149 -10.71 10.71 6.13
N ASP A 150 -10.25 9.59 6.65
CA ASP A 150 -9.50 9.51 7.90
C ASP A 150 -8.07 10.00 7.69
N PRO A 151 -7.57 10.97 8.49
CA PRO A 151 -6.25 11.55 8.28
C PRO A 151 -5.10 10.55 8.47
N VAL A 152 -5.27 9.50 9.27
CA VAL A 152 -4.23 8.48 9.51
C VAL A 152 -4.19 7.48 8.36
N VAL A 153 -5.34 7.09 7.81
CA VAL A 153 -5.42 6.29 6.58
C VAL A 153 -4.81 7.07 5.41
N ALA A 154 -5.13 8.37 5.27
CA ALA A 154 -4.52 9.23 4.25
C ALA A 154 -2.99 9.37 4.42
N ALA A 155 -2.49 9.39 5.67
CA ALA A 155 -1.06 9.35 5.94
C ALA A 155 -0.44 8.01 5.49
N ALA A 156 -1.07 6.87 5.80
CA ALA A 156 -0.65 5.56 5.32
C ALA A 156 -0.65 5.47 3.80
N SER A 157 -1.69 6.00 3.14
CA SER A 157 -1.78 6.12 1.67
C SER A 157 -0.59 6.88 1.07
N THR A 158 -0.21 8.01 1.69
CA THR A 158 0.96 8.80 1.29
C THR A 158 2.25 7.99 1.39
N LEU A 159 2.46 7.28 2.52
CA LEU A 159 3.64 6.44 2.73
C LEU A 159 3.72 5.27 1.73
N ALA A 160 2.60 4.57 1.53
CA ALA A 160 2.52 3.46 0.59
C ALA A 160 2.82 3.91 -0.84
N ARG A 161 2.22 5.02 -1.28
CA ARG A 161 2.44 5.59 -2.61
C ARG A 161 3.87 6.08 -2.81
N ALA A 162 4.45 6.75 -1.83
CA ALA A 162 5.84 7.19 -1.88
C ALA A 162 6.81 6.00 -1.99
N ALA A 163 6.59 4.95 -1.20
CA ALA A 163 7.40 3.75 -1.25
C ALA A 163 7.24 3.01 -2.58
N PHE A 164 6.02 2.94 -3.13
CA PHE A 164 5.75 2.38 -4.46
C PHE A 164 6.53 3.11 -5.56
N ILE A 165 6.46 4.45 -5.61
CA ILE A 165 7.15 5.25 -6.63
C ILE A 165 8.66 5.08 -6.52
N ARG A 166 9.25 5.17 -5.31
CA ARG A 166 10.69 4.92 -5.12
C ARG A 166 11.12 3.52 -5.59
N ALA A 167 10.30 2.51 -5.32
CA ALA A 167 10.62 1.16 -5.75
C ALA A 167 10.51 0.99 -7.26
N LEU A 168 9.52 1.64 -7.90
CA LEU A 168 9.36 1.62 -9.36
C LEU A 168 10.53 2.34 -10.04
N GLU A 169 10.95 3.53 -9.56
CA GLU A 169 12.11 4.28 -10.04
C GLU A 169 13.41 3.47 -9.89
N ARG A 170 13.56 2.77 -8.75
CA ARG A 170 14.72 1.88 -8.54
C ARG A 170 14.76 0.73 -9.53
N LEU A 171 13.62 0.06 -9.78
CA LEU A 171 13.53 -1.00 -10.78
C LEU A 171 13.82 -0.46 -12.18
N SER A 172 13.29 0.72 -12.52
CA SER A 172 13.57 1.38 -13.80
C SER A 172 15.08 1.62 -13.98
N ALA A 173 15.74 2.15 -12.96
CA ALA A 173 17.19 2.40 -12.99
C ALA A 173 18.02 1.11 -13.02
N GLU A 174 17.64 0.08 -12.21
CA GLU A 174 18.35 -1.21 -12.15
C GLU A 174 18.40 -1.92 -13.51
N PHE A 175 17.29 -1.87 -14.26
CA PHE A 175 17.19 -2.58 -15.53
C PHE A 175 17.39 -1.69 -16.77
N GLY A 176 17.62 -0.38 -16.59
CA GLY A 176 17.72 0.56 -17.71
C GLY A 176 16.45 0.60 -18.56
N LEU A 177 15.29 0.58 -17.92
CA LEU A 177 13.97 0.50 -18.54
C LEU A 177 13.06 1.60 -18.02
N GLU A 178 12.22 2.16 -18.88
CA GLU A 178 11.14 3.03 -18.44
C GLU A 178 9.92 2.18 -18.05
N LEU A 179 9.59 2.12 -16.76
CA LEU A 179 8.48 1.35 -16.22
C LEU A 179 7.32 2.29 -15.87
N PRO A 180 6.30 2.43 -16.73
CA PRO A 180 5.18 3.31 -16.48
C PRO A 180 4.25 2.78 -15.38
N LYS A 181 3.55 3.71 -14.71
CA LYS A 181 2.49 3.40 -13.74
C LYS A 181 1.21 2.95 -14.43
N GLY A 182 0.32 2.31 -13.66
CA GLY A 182 -0.99 1.86 -14.14
C GLY A 182 -0.92 0.53 -14.87
N ALA A 183 -1.98 0.23 -15.61
CA ALA A 183 -2.11 -1.02 -16.36
C ALA A 183 -2.62 -0.83 -17.81
N THR A 184 -2.98 0.39 -18.22
CA THR A 184 -3.64 0.66 -19.50
C THR A 184 -2.63 0.89 -20.64
N HIS A 185 -1.59 1.72 -20.41
CA HIS A 185 -0.63 2.11 -21.43
C HIS A 185 0.75 1.48 -21.24
N VAL A 186 0.79 0.29 -20.67
CA VAL A 186 2.03 -0.40 -20.26
C VAL A 186 2.54 -1.39 -21.31
N LEU A 187 1.74 -1.71 -22.34
CA LEU A 187 2.06 -2.75 -23.31
C LEU A 187 3.37 -2.50 -24.09
N PRO A 188 3.69 -1.28 -24.56
CA PRO A 188 4.95 -1.02 -25.25
C PRO A 188 6.17 -1.31 -24.33
N ALA A 189 6.15 -0.79 -23.09
CA ALA A 189 7.20 -1.03 -22.12
C ALA A 189 7.29 -2.53 -21.74
N ALA A 190 6.16 -3.22 -21.64
CA ALA A 190 6.14 -4.66 -21.33
C ALA A 190 6.78 -5.50 -22.45
N ARG A 191 6.55 -5.12 -23.72
CA ARG A 191 7.21 -5.75 -24.87
C ARG A 191 8.71 -5.47 -24.89
N GLU A 192 9.13 -4.26 -24.54
CA GLU A 192 10.54 -3.91 -24.43
C GLU A 192 11.24 -4.74 -23.32
N VAL A 193 10.61 -4.85 -22.13
CA VAL A 193 11.10 -5.72 -21.05
C VAL A 193 11.25 -7.16 -21.53
N TYR A 194 10.22 -7.67 -22.20
CA TYR A 194 10.21 -9.06 -22.70
C TYR A 194 11.28 -9.31 -23.76
N SER A 195 11.50 -8.36 -24.69
CA SER A 195 12.54 -8.48 -25.71
C SER A 195 13.97 -8.47 -25.12
N LYS A 196 14.18 -7.78 -24.00
CA LYS A 196 15.50 -7.70 -23.33
C LYS A 196 15.82 -8.90 -22.45
N GLY A 197 14.83 -9.56 -21.86
CA GLY A 197 15.12 -10.64 -20.89
C GLY A 197 14.03 -11.67 -20.72
N GLY A 198 13.07 -11.73 -21.66
CA GLY A 198 12.02 -12.71 -21.68
C GLY A 198 11.10 -12.69 -20.45
N GLU A 199 10.49 -13.83 -20.20
CA GLU A 199 9.59 -14.02 -19.05
C GLU A 199 10.32 -13.86 -17.70
N ALA A 200 11.58 -14.21 -17.63
CA ALA A 200 12.37 -14.12 -16.41
C ALA A 200 12.53 -12.65 -15.95
N LEU A 201 12.85 -11.74 -16.88
CA LEU A 201 12.93 -10.32 -16.56
C LEU A 201 11.55 -9.73 -16.28
N LEU A 202 10.53 -10.13 -17.06
CA LEU A 202 9.17 -9.66 -16.86
C LEU A 202 8.68 -9.98 -15.43
N LYS A 203 8.93 -11.19 -14.93
CA LYS A 203 8.59 -11.59 -13.54
C LYS A 203 9.30 -10.76 -12.46
N ARG A 204 10.47 -10.20 -12.75
CA ARG A 204 11.22 -9.37 -11.80
C ARG A 204 10.68 -7.95 -11.69
N VAL A 205 10.01 -7.44 -12.72
CA VAL A 205 9.55 -6.04 -12.77
C VAL A 205 8.04 -5.88 -12.81
N ALA A 206 7.27 -6.92 -13.18
CA ALA A 206 5.83 -6.87 -13.40
C ALA A 206 5.04 -7.93 -12.62
N LYS A 207 3.77 -7.65 -12.37
CA LYS A 207 2.76 -8.57 -11.82
C LYS A 207 2.13 -9.37 -12.97
N VAL A 208 2.68 -10.55 -13.24
CA VAL A 208 2.37 -11.32 -14.47
C VAL A 208 0.96 -11.92 -14.54
N HIS A 209 0.16 -11.85 -13.49
CA HIS A 209 -1.24 -12.25 -13.52
C HIS A 209 -2.15 -11.29 -14.31
N PHE A 210 -1.68 -10.07 -14.60
CA PHE A 210 -2.43 -9.10 -15.42
C PHE A 210 -2.62 -9.61 -16.85
N LYS A 211 -3.75 -9.24 -17.46
CA LYS A 211 -4.07 -9.60 -18.87
C LYS A 211 -3.00 -9.14 -19.86
N THR A 212 -2.31 -8.03 -19.55
CA THR A 212 -1.19 -7.49 -20.33
C THR A 212 -0.12 -8.54 -20.59
N THR A 213 0.21 -9.39 -19.61
CA THR A 213 1.21 -10.44 -19.78
C THR A 213 0.89 -11.38 -20.93
N LYS A 214 -0.38 -11.79 -21.08
CA LYS A 214 -0.81 -12.66 -22.19
C LYS A 214 -0.62 -11.98 -23.55
N GLN A 215 -0.78 -10.65 -23.63
CA GLN A 215 -0.60 -9.87 -24.87
C GLN A 215 0.86 -9.64 -25.24
N VAL A 216 1.77 -9.85 -24.30
CA VAL A 216 3.23 -9.69 -24.47
C VAL A 216 3.86 -11.01 -24.89
N ILE A 217 3.38 -12.14 -24.34
CA ILE A 217 3.95 -13.47 -24.54
C ILE A 217 3.35 -14.17 -25.79
N ALA A 218 2.15 -13.76 -26.19
CA ALA A 218 1.51 -14.25 -27.43
C ALA A 218 2.22 -13.72 -28.68
#